data_530fcc6cda699b1aaa98fb750b4bcde8
#
_entry.id   530fcc6cda699b1aaa98fb750b4bcde8
#
_cell.length_a   1.000
_cell.length_b   1.000
_cell.length_c   1.000
_cell.angle_alpha   90.00
_cell.angle_beta   90.00
_cell.angle_gamma   90.00
#
_symmetry.space_group_name_H-M   'P 1'
#
loop_
_entity.id
_entity.type
_entity.pdbx_description
1 polymer ?
#
loop_
_entity_poly.entity_id
_entity_poly.type
_entity_poly.pdbx_seq_one_letter_code
_entity_poly.pdbx_strand_id
1 'polypeptide(L)'
;KVRFFKKFVTLSKKFVFITNRLRTFYHFYESVKNFYMIKQRICIVGDGLSGLMTAVILSKVSGVEVNLIAKKGTKNADKRTTAISDTNYKFINQNIKSLKQKLFWPSQKIDLFYETSKENINFLNLNEANSNLMYVFENDKIKSVLLKEISKNKIKLIRKDLKNLDELKNYDLIILCIGGQSKIYNNITKIRSIKKDYKEIAITGYVK
;
A
#
# COMPACT_ATOMS: atom_id res chain seq x y z
N LYS A 1 4.31 8.62 -18.98
CA LYS A 1 4.59 10.07 -18.82
C LYS A 1 4.06 10.51 -17.46
N VAL A 2 4.98 10.75 -16.57
CA VAL A 2 4.77 11.01 -15.14
C VAL A 2 4.14 12.38 -14.94
N ARG A 3 2.85 12.44 -14.63
CA ARG A 3 2.13 13.69 -14.24
C ARG A 3 1.73 13.72 -12.75
N PHE A 4 2.20 12.77 -11.93
CA PHE A 4 1.77 12.64 -10.52
C PHE A 4 2.65 13.37 -9.51
N PHE A 5 3.78 13.97 -9.92
CA PHE A 5 4.73 14.58 -8.98
C PHE A 5 4.52 16.10 -8.72
N LYS A 6 3.53 16.75 -9.33
CA LYS A 6 3.35 18.21 -9.23
C LYS A 6 2.50 18.70 -8.05
N LYS A 7 1.94 17.87 -7.21
CA LYS A 7 1.01 18.30 -6.13
C LYS A 7 1.49 18.06 -4.69
N PHE A 8 2.68 17.53 -4.47
CA PHE A 8 3.16 17.18 -3.12
C PHE A 8 4.28 18.06 -2.55
N VAL A 9 4.64 19.17 -3.17
CA VAL A 9 5.78 20.01 -2.76
C VAL A 9 5.35 21.38 -2.23
N THR A 10 4.30 21.45 -1.40
CA THR A 10 3.84 22.75 -0.89
C THR A 10 3.78 22.79 0.64
N LEU A 11 4.75 22.25 1.37
CA LEU A 11 4.76 22.40 2.85
C LEU A 11 6.14 22.28 3.51
N SER A 12 7.22 22.73 2.87
CA SER A 12 8.41 23.10 3.66
C SER A 12 9.21 24.20 2.95
N LYS A 13 9.63 25.20 3.72
CA LYS A 13 10.31 26.43 3.26
C LYS A 13 11.75 26.22 2.77
N LYS A 14 12.06 25.16 2.04
CA LYS A 14 13.34 25.02 1.32
C LYS A 14 13.07 24.40 -0.05
N PHE A 15 12.86 25.25 -1.04
CA PHE A 15 12.73 24.86 -2.44
C PHE A 15 14.09 24.63 -3.07
N VAL A 16 14.29 23.47 -3.71
CA VAL A 16 15.31 23.31 -4.74
C VAL A 16 14.59 23.21 -6.08
N PHE A 17 14.76 24.23 -6.93
CA PHE A 17 14.26 24.22 -8.29
C PHE A 17 15.14 23.30 -9.15
N ILE A 18 14.56 22.28 -9.73
CA ILE A 18 15.21 21.48 -10.77
C ILE A 18 14.81 22.05 -12.12
N THR A 19 15.65 22.90 -12.69
CA THR A 19 15.53 23.34 -14.08
C THR A 19 16.38 22.47 -15.00
N ASN A 20 15.88 22.22 -16.21
CA ASN A 20 16.45 21.35 -17.25
C ASN A 20 17.83 21.75 -17.73
N ARG A 21 18.91 21.51 -16.98
CA ARG A 21 20.30 21.56 -17.52
C ARG A 21 21.13 20.43 -16.89
N LEU A 22 21.18 19.30 -17.55
CA LEU A 22 21.87 18.06 -17.12
C LEU A 22 23.40 18.19 -16.95
N ARG A 23 24.05 19.26 -17.42
CA ARG A 23 25.52 19.42 -17.32
C ARG A 23 26.01 20.08 -16.03
N THR A 24 25.21 20.87 -15.37
CA THR A 24 25.59 21.54 -14.10
C THR A 24 25.41 20.60 -12.90
N PHE A 25 24.66 19.52 -13.08
CA PHE A 25 24.35 18.55 -12.02
C PHE A 25 25.53 17.66 -11.64
N TYR A 26 26.40 17.32 -12.56
CA TYR A 26 27.52 16.41 -12.28
C TYR A 26 28.57 17.05 -11.36
N HIS A 27 28.88 18.33 -11.52
CA HIS A 27 29.79 19.04 -10.62
C HIS A 27 29.19 19.38 -9.26
N PHE A 28 27.88 19.60 -9.18
CA PHE A 28 27.18 19.80 -7.92
C PHE A 28 27.06 18.49 -7.14
N TYR A 29 26.88 17.38 -7.82
CA TYR A 29 26.80 16.05 -7.22
C TYR A 29 28.13 15.60 -6.57
N GLU A 30 29.26 15.92 -7.15
CA GLU A 30 30.58 15.61 -6.60
C GLU A 30 30.94 16.48 -5.39
N SER A 31 30.56 17.75 -5.38
CA SER A 31 30.81 18.65 -4.24
C SER A 31 29.83 18.40 -3.06
N VAL A 32 28.70 17.77 -3.29
CA VAL A 32 27.68 17.44 -2.26
C VAL A 32 27.88 16.04 -1.68
N LYS A 33 28.84 15.26 -2.18
CA LYS A 33 29.17 13.92 -1.64
C LYS A 33 29.57 13.92 -0.16
N ASN A 34 29.92 15.06 0.40
CA ASN A 34 30.24 15.25 1.83
C ASN A 34 29.13 15.95 2.62
N PHE A 35 28.02 16.32 2.01
CA PHE A 35 26.85 16.72 2.77
C PHE A 35 26.19 15.45 3.27
N TYR A 36 26.11 15.25 4.57
CA TYR A 36 25.26 14.26 5.23
C TYR A 36 23.89 14.32 4.57
N MET A 37 23.56 13.33 3.75
CA MET A 37 22.22 13.23 3.18
C MET A 37 21.27 13.08 4.37
N ILE A 38 20.56 14.15 4.69
CA ILE A 38 19.49 14.11 5.70
C ILE A 38 18.50 13.09 5.19
N LYS A 39 18.49 11.92 5.82
CA LYS A 39 17.53 10.87 5.50
C LYS A 39 16.14 11.37 5.83
N GLN A 40 15.25 11.37 4.85
CA GLN A 40 13.82 11.61 5.10
C GLN A 40 13.24 10.47 5.91
N ARG A 41 12.70 10.78 7.09
CA ARG A 41 12.08 9.79 7.97
C ARG A 41 10.60 9.67 7.66
N ILE A 42 10.20 8.51 7.14
CA ILE A 42 8.83 8.20 6.78
C ILE A 42 8.24 7.25 7.81
N CYS A 43 7.08 7.62 8.37
CA CYS A 43 6.32 6.76 9.24
C CYS A 43 5.11 6.18 8.48
N ILE A 44 4.99 4.86 8.48
CA ILE A 44 3.81 4.18 7.96
C ILE A 44 3.02 3.63 9.15
N VAL A 45 1.76 3.96 9.24
CA VAL A 45 0.87 3.51 10.33
C VAL A 45 -0.09 2.46 9.80
N GLY A 46 0.03 1.24 10.31
CA GLY A 46 -0.76 0.07 9.94
C GLY A 46 0.04 -1.02 9.24
N ASP A 47 -0.05 -2.25 9.77
CA ASP A 47 0.61 -3.47 9.28
C ASP A 47 -0.31 -4.37 8.46
N GLY A 48 -1.34 -3.79 7.84
CA GLY A 48 -2.11 -4.43 6.79
C GLY A 48 -1.30 -4.57 5.50
N LEU A 49 -1.84 -5.27 4.49
CA LEU A 49 -1.14 -5.52 3.23
C LEU A 49 -0.63 -4.23 2.59
N SER A 50 -1.46 -3.18 2.54
CA SER A 50 -1.07 -1.89 1.96
C SER A 50 0.11 -1.26 2.70
N GLY A 51 0.08 -1.26 4.04
CA GLY A 51 1.17 -0.70 4.85
C GLY A 51 2.47 -1.46 4.70
N LEU A 52 2.41 -2.79 4.70
CA LEU A 52 3.58 -3.65 4.50
C LEU A 52 4.18 -3.49 3.10
N MET A 53 3.35 -3.48 2.05
CA MET A 53 3.81 -3.26 0.67
C MET A 53 4.46 -1.89 0.51
N THR A 54 3.80 -0.84 1.03
CA THR A 54 4.33 0.53 1.00
C THR A 54 5.68 0.62 1.71
N ALA A 55 5.81 0.00 2.89
CA ALA A 55 7.07 -0.02 3.64
C ALA A 55 8.19 -0.69 2.85
N VAL A 56 7.93 -1.86 2.26
CA VAL A 56 8.93 -2.60 1.46
C VAL A 56 9.34 -1.80 0.21
N ILE A 57 8.40 -1.15 -0.47
CA ILE A 57 8.70 -0.37 -1.67
C ILE A 57 9.52 0.87 -1.32
N LEU A 58 9.10 1.64 -0.31
CA LEU A 58 9.78 2.88 0.09
C LEU A 58 11.16 2.62 0.71
N SER A 59 11.37 1.48 1.36
CA SER A 59 12.68 1.13 1.92
C SER A 59 13.79 0.96 0.88
N LYS A 60 13.42 0.83 -0.40
CA LYS A 60 14.38 0.74 -1.52
C LYS A 60 14.75 2.10 -2.10
N VAL A 61 14.10 3.16 -1.67
CA VAL A 61 14.39 4.52 -2.11
C VAL A 61 15.59 5.06 -1.35
N SER A 62 16.60 5.52 -2.09
CA SER A 62 17.80 6.14 -1.48
C SER A 62 17.43 7.39 -0.69
N GLY A 63 18.06 7.59 0.45
CA GLY A 63 17.80 8.77 1.29
C GLY A 63 16.50 8.69 2.12
N VAL A 64 15.81 7.55 2.15
CA VAL A 64 14.60 7.35 2.94
C VAL A 64 14.86 6.37 4.08
N GLU A 65 14.39 6.71 5.27
CA GLU A 65 14.31 5.82 6.42
C GLU A 65 12.84 5.53 6.72
N VAL A 66 12.46 4.24 6.70
CA VAL A 66 11.07 3.82 6.87
C VAL A 66 10.88 3.18 8.24
N ASN A 67 9.92 3.70 9.00
CA ASN A 67 9.43 3.11 10.23
C ASN A 67 7.97 2.68 10.04
N LEU A 68 7.65 1.45 10.45
CA LEU A 68 6.31 0.89 10.36
C LEU A 68 5.73 0.74 11.76
N ILE A 69 4.60 1.39 12.03
CA ILE A 69 3.89 1.28 13.29
C ILE A 69 2.72 0.32 13.12
N ALA A 70 2.73 -0.72 13.95
CA ALA A 70 1.70 -1.74 14.01
C ALA A 70 0.99 -1.69 15.37
N LYS A 71 -0.30 -2.01 15.40
CA LYS A 71 -1.06 -2.15 16.64
C LYS A 71 -0.47 -3.28 17.50
N LYS A 72 -0.51 -3.11 18.83
CA LYS A 72 -0.19 -4.20 19.77
C LYS A 72 -1.22 -5.32 19.64
N GLY A 73 -0.76 -6.54 19.60
CA GLY A 73 -1.52 -7.78 19.74
C GLY A 73 -2.71 -7.94 18.78
N THR A 74 -2.61 -8.67 17.75
CA THR A 74 -3.60 -9.61 17.22
C THR A 74 -2.86 -10.48 16.21
N LYS A 75 -2.59 -11.70 16.61
CA LYS A 75 -2.07 -12.75 15.72
C LYS A 75 -3.22 -13.45 14.97
N ASN A 76 -4.36 -12.79 14.80
CA ASN A 76 -5.45 -13.43 14.08
C ASN A 76 -5.07 -13.56 12.61
N ALA A 77 -5.08 -14.79 12.14
CA ALA A 77 -4.89 -15.13 10.74
C ALA A 77 -5.96 -14.43 9.91
N ASP A 78 -5.56 -13.75 8.86
CA ASP A 78 -6.48 -13.14 7.90
C ASP A 78 -6.76 -14.13 6.77
N LYS A 79 -7.73 -15.02 6.99
CA LYS A 79 -8.11 -16.06 6.03
C LYS A 79 -8.81 -15.53 4.77
N ARG A 80 -9.00 -14.22 4.66
CA ARG A 80 -9.62 -13.62 3.48
C ARG A 80 -8.72 -13.72 2.26
N THR A 81 -9.36 -13.72 1.10
CA THR A 81 -8.70 -13.48 -0.18
C THR A 81 -8.87 -12.02 -0.60
N THR A 82 -7.95 -11.55 -1.42
CA THR A 82 -8.02 -10.22 -2.04
C THR A 82 -7.81 -10.37 -3.53
N ALA A 83 -8.60 -9.65 -4.31
CA ALA A 83 -8.43 -9.52 -5.75
C ALA A 83 -7.80 -8.17 -6.09
N ILE A 84 -6.86 -8.17 -7.04
CA ILE A 84 -6.22 -6.96 -7.57
C ILE A 84 -6.23 -6.99 -9.09
N SER A 85 -6.30 -5.83 -9.72
CA SER A 85 -6.22 -5.71 -11.17
C SER A 85 -4.85 -6.16 -11.71
N ASP A 86 -4.79 -6.51 -12.97
CA ASP A 86 -3.54 -6.86 -13.67
C ASP A 86 -2.48 -5.74 -13.55
N THR A 87 -2.90 -4.48 -13.65
CA THR A 87 -2.00 -3.33 -13.48
C THR A 87 -1.37 -3.30 -12.08
N ASN A 88 -2.16 -3.52 -11.04
CA ASN A 88 -1.68 -3.57 -9.66
C ASN A 88 -0.77 -4.77 -9.42
N TYR A 89 -1.12 -5.94 -9.99
CA TYR A 89 -0.26 -7.12 -9.94
C TYR A 89 1.11 -6.86 -10.57
N LYS A 90 1.14 -6.29 -11.79
CA LYS A 90 2.39 -5.93 -12.48
C LYS A 90 3.22 -4.96 -11.65
N PHE A 91 2.61 -3.90 -11.11
CA PHE A 91 3.29 -2.94 -10.23
C PHE A 91 3.91 -3.61 -9.00
N ILE A 92 3.15 -4.44 -8.29
CA ILE A 92 3.62 -5.15 -7.10
C ILE A 92 4.76 -6.10 -7.46
N ASN A 93 4.61 -6.89 -8.51
CA ASN A 93 5.60 -7.88 -8.93
C ASN A 93 6.91 -7.23 -9.43
N GLN A 94 6.84 -6.07 -10.05
CA GLN A 94 8.02 -5.29 -10.43
C GLN A 94 8.79 -4.80 -9.21
N ASN A 95 8.09 -4.38 -8.17
CA ASN A 95 8.69 -3.74 -7.00
C ASN A 95 9.02 -4.71 -5.86
N ILE A 96 8.33 -5.85 -5.73
CA ILE A 96 8.51 -6.81 -4.63
C ILE A 96 8.78 -8.21 -5.18
N LYS A 97 10.02 -8.49 -5.56
CA LYS A 97 10.42 -9.73 -6.23
C LYS A 97 10.23 -11.01 -5.41
N SER A 98 10.07 -10.90 -4.10
CA SER A 98 9.76 -12.03 -3.21
C SER A 98 8.32 -12.53 -3.34
N LEU A 99 7.41 -11.71 -3.86
CA LEU A 99 6.04 -12.11 -4.15
C LEU A 99 6.00 -12.88 -5.47
N LYS A 100 6.25 -14.20 -5.39
CA LYS A 100 6.30 -15.07 -6.55
C LYS A 100 4.92 -15.26 -7.19
N GLN A 101 4.88 -15.47 -8.52
CA GLN A 101 3.64 -15.66 -9.28
C GLN A 101 2.73 -16.74 -8.70
N LYS A 102 3.27 -17.84 -8.17
CA LYS A 102 2.51 -18.93 -7.56
C LYS A 102 1.65 -18.55 -6.37
N LEU A 103 1.81 -17.33 -5.83
CA LEU A 103 0.97 -16.80 -4.74
C LEU A 103 -0.30 -16.13 -5.26
N PHE A 104 -0.42 -15.99 -6.56
CA PHE A 104 -1.50 -15.28 -7.22
C PHE A 104 -2.20 -16.20 -8.22
N TRP A 105 -3.53 -16.22 -8.16
CA TRP A 105 -4.37 -16.94 -9.11
C TRP A 105 -4.92 -15.96 -10.15
N PRO A 106 -4.51 -16.08 -11.42
CA PRO A 106 -5.04 -15.23 -12.48
C PRO A 106 -6.48 -15.59 -12.80
N SER A 107 -7.29 -14.61 -13.13
CA SER A 107 -8.63 -14.78 -13.66
C SER A 107 -8.81 -13.94 -14.92
N GLN A 108 -9.25 -14.59 -15.99
CA GLN A 108 -9.58 -13.95 -17.28
C GLN A 108 -11.06 -13.66 -17.41
N LYS A 109 -11.88 -14.25 -16.53
CA LYS A 109 -13.32 -14.17 -16.60
C LYS A 109 -13.92 -13.87 -15.23
N ILE A 110 -14.93 -13.02 -15.20
CA ILE A 110 -15.76 -12.73 -14.03
C ILE A 110 -17.22 -12.75 -14.49
N ASP A 111 -17.99 -13.64 -13.90
CA ASP A 111 -19.43 -13.68 -14.08
C ASP A 111 -20.13 -13.22 -12.81
N LEU A 112 -21.05 -12.28 -12.94
CA LEU A 112 -21.88 -11.82 -11.85
C LEU A 112 -23.31 -12.32 -12.04
N PHE A 113 -23.82 -12.98 -10.99
CA PHE A 113 -25.16 -13.54 -10.97
C PHE A 113 -26.02 -12.82 -9.93
N TYR A 114 -27.27 -12.64 -10.28
CA TYR A 114 -28.30 -12.24 -9.34
C TYR A 114 -29.24 -13.43 -9.15
N GLU A 115 -29.42 -13.84 -7.93
CA GLU A 115 -30.31 -14.95 -7.59
C GLU A 115 -31.71 -14.44 -7.26
N THR A 116 -32.69 -14.99 -7.94
CA THR A 116 -34.11 -14.80 -7.62
C THR A 116 -34.66 -16.09 -7.04
N SER A 117 -35.88 -16.05 -6.48
CA SER A 117 -36.58 -17.26 -6.00
C SER A 117 -36.85 -18.31 -7.09
N LYS A 118 -36.68 -17.98 -8.36
CA LYS A 118 -37.00 -18.84 -9.50
C LYS A 118 -35.80 -19.25 -10.34
N GLU A 119 -34.80 -18.38 -10.43
CA GLU A 119 -33.66 -18.56 -11.35
C GLU A 119 -32.43 -17.74 -10.94
N ASN A 120 -31.26 -18.16 -11.43
CA ASN A 120 -30.02 -17.42 -11.38
C ASN A 120 -29.82 -16.67 -12.69
N ILE A 121 -29.84 -15.36 -12.64
CA ILE A 121 -29.65 -14.49 -13.81
C ILE A 121 -28.21 -14.03 -13.85
N ASN A 122 -27.47 -14.40 -14.91
CA ASN A 122 -26.17 -13.79 -15.19
C ASN A 122 -26.41 -12.40 -15.78
N PHE A 123 -26.13 -11.34 -15.02
CA PHE A 123 -26.37 -9.96 -15.45
C PHE A 123 -25.10 -9.24 -15.93
N LEU A 124 -23.93 -9.78 -15.65
CA LEU A 124 -22.67 -9.22 -16.12
C LEU A 124 -21.64 -10.31 -16.35
N ASN A 125 -21.05 -10.29 -17.53
CA ASN A 125 -19.93 -11.15 -17.91
C ASN A 125 -18.77 -10.26 -18.36
N LEU A 126 -17.66 -10.32 -17.63
CA LEU A 126 -16.42 -9.68 -18.01
C LEU A 126 -15.45 -10.77 -18.46
N ASN A 127 -14.93 -10.63 -19.67
CA ASN A 127 -14.00 -11.59 -20.25
C ASN A 127 -12.91 -10.87 -21.06
N GLU A 128 -11.66 -11.24 -20.81
CA GLU A 128 -10.49 -10.75 -21.53
C GLU A 128 -9.75 -11.93 -22.14
N ALA A 129 -9.76 -12.03 -23.46
CA ALA A 129 -9.20 -13.18 -24.16
C ALA A 129 -7.64 -13.23 -24.05
N ASN A 130 -6.97 -12.09 -24.02
CA ASN A 130 -5.52 -11.98 -24.13
C ASN A 130 -4.81 -11.46 -22.85
N SER A 131 -5.57 -11.20 -21.78
CA SER A 131 -5.02 -10.68 -20.53
C SER A 131 -5.80 -11.21 -19.33
N ASN A 132 -5.25 -11.00 -18.13
CA ASN A 132 -5.97 -11.31 -16.91
C ASN A 132 -6.72 -10.06 -16.43
N LEU A 133 -7.98 -10.21 -16.09
CA LEU A 133 -8.79 -9.16 -15.49
C LEU A 133 -8.30 -8.84 -14.08
N MET A 134 -8.01 -9.90 -13.32
CA MET A 134 -7.57 -9.78 -11.95
C MET A 134 -6.65 -10.94 -11.54
N TYR A 135 -6.03 -10.75 -10.40
CA TYR A 135 -5.31 -11.79 -9.66
C TYR A 135 -5.86 -11.88 -8.25
N VAL A 136 -6.19 -13.08 -7.81
CA VAL A 136 -6.66 -13.36 -6.45
C VAL A 136 -5.51 -13.94 -5.64
N PHE A 137 -5.44 -13.62 -4.35
CA PHE A 137 -4.44 -14.20 -3.44
C PHE A 137 -4.96 -14.29 -2.00
N GLU A 138 -4.35 -15.17 -1.22
CA GLU A 138 -4.60 -15.29 0.21
C GLU A 138 -3.82 -14.23 0.99
N ASN A 139 -4.52 -13.47 1.81
CA ASN A 139 -3.92 -12.36 2.57
C ASN A 139 -2.79 -12.82 3.49
N ASP A 140 -2.97 -13.94 4.20
CA ASP A 140 -1.96 -14.46 5.12
C ASP A 140 -0.68 -14.91 4.43
N LYS A 141 -0.79 -15.51 3.25
CA LYS A 141 0.38 -15.92 2.46
C LYS A 141 1.19 -14.71 2.04
N ILE A 142 0.53 -13.70 1.50
CA ILE A 142 1.18 -12.44 1.09
C ILE A 142 1.77 -11.73 2.31
N LYS A 143 1.01 -11.60 3.40
CA LYS A 143 1.46 -10.96 4.65
C LYS A 143 2.72 -11.62 5.20
N SER A 144 2.77 -12.94 5.19
CA SER A 144 3.93 -13.70 5.68
C SER A 144 5.20 -13.41 4.88
N VAL A 145 5.10 -13.29 3.56
CA VAL A 145 6.23 -12.92 2.69
C VAL A 145 6.66 -11.49 2.95
N LEU A 146 5.72 -10.56 3.07
CA LEU A 146 6.01 -9.15 3.33
C LEU A 146 6.69 -8.93 4.68
N LEU A 147 6.27 -9.64 5.74
CA LEU A 147 6.93 -9.56 7.05
C LEU A 147 8.38 -10.04 7.01
N LYS A 148 8.68 -11.07 6.21
CA LYS A 148 10.08 -11.49 5.96
C LYS A 148 10.87 -10.39 5.25
N GLU A 149 10.28 -9.71 4.27
CA GLU A 149 10.92 -8.58 3.59
C GLU A 149 11.14 -7.39 4.54
N ILE A 150 10.20 -7.10 5.44
CA ILE A 150 10.36 -6.06 6.49
C ILE A 150 11.61 -6.33 7.32
N SER A 151 11.78 -7.56 7.82
CA SER A 151 12.97 -7.95 8.59
C SER A 151 14.24 -7.87 7.75
N LYS A 152 14.22 -8.37 6.52
CA LYS A 152 15.37 -8.39 5.61
C LYS A 152 15.85 -6.99 5.26
N ASN A 153 14.95 -6.07 5.00
CA ASN A 153 15.28 -4.67 4.66
C ASN A 153 15.53 -3.79 5.89
N LYS A 154 15.62 -4.39 7.08
CA LYS A 154 15.89 -3.68 8.36
C LYS A 154 14.89 -2.55 8.63
N ILE A 155 13.65 -2.67 8.15
CA ILE A 155 12.58 -1.72 8.42
C ILE A 155 12.20 -1.85 9.89
N LYS A 156 12.22 -0.74 10.63
CA LYS A 156 11.88 -0.72 12.06
C LYS A 156 10.38 -0.92 12.25
N LEU A 157 9.98 -2.12 12.68
CA LEU A 157 8.61 -2.43 13.06
C LEU A 157 8.38 -2.09 14.54
N ILE A 158 7.56 -1.07 14.79
CA ILE A 158 7.22 -0.57 16.13
C ILE A 158 5.80 -1.01 16.48
N ARG A 159 5.66 -1.84 17.53
CA ARG A 159 4.34 -2.26 18.00
C ARG A 159 3.85 -1.30 19.07
N LYS A 160 2.93 -0.43 18.68
CA LYS A 160 2.41 0.65 19.54
C LYS A 160 0.97 0.97 19.20
N ASP A 161 0.15 1.17 20.23
CA ASP A 161 -1.18 1.75 20.06
C ASP A 161 -1.05 3.28 20.05
N LEU A 162 -1.26 3.88 18.89
CA LEU A 162 -1.24 5.33 18.74
C LEU A 162 -2.53 5.94 19.29
N LYS A 163 -2.41 6.97 20.11
CA LYS A 163 -3.54 7.74 20.64
C LYS A 163 -3.88 8.92 19.72
N ASN A 164 -2.87 9.60 19.19
CA ASN A 164 -3.00 10.73 18.28
C ASN A 164 -1.81 10.80 17.32
N LEU A 165 -1.84 11.73 16.35
CA LEU A 165 -0.75 11.94 15.39
C LEU A 165 0.39 12.79 15.94
N ASP A 166 0.22 13.51 17.04
CA ASP A 166 1.27 14.34 17.61
C ASP A 166 2.47 13.50 18.06
N GLU A 167 2.22 12.22 18.35
CA GLU A 167 3.27 11.25 18.66
C GLU A 167 4.23 10.99 17.48
N LEU A 168 3.87 11.45 16.28
CA LEU A 168 4.59 11.22 15.03
C LEU A 168 5.19 12.49 14.42
N LYS A 169 5.12 13.63 15.10
CA LYS A 169 5.59 14.94 14.59
C LYS A 169 7.08 15.00 14.23
N ASN A 170 7.86 14.02 14.67
CA ASN A 170 9.28 13.91 14.34
C ASN A 170 9.56 13.22 13.00
N TYR A 171 8.52 12.82 12.25
CA TYR A 171 8.63 12.26 10.90
C TYR A 171 8.36 13.34 9.87
N ASP A 172 9.09 13.25 8.75
CA ASP A 172 8.93 14.19 7.63
C ASP A 172 7.66 13.88 6.81
N LEU A 173 7.26 12.60 6.78
CA LEU A 173 6.04 12.14 6.12
C LEU A 173 5.37 11.03 6.94
N ILE A 174 4.05 11.12 7.08
CA ILE A 174 3.22 10.10 7.72
C ILE A 174 2.26 9.53 6.68
N ILE A 175 2.30 8.21 6.49
CA ILE A 175 1.40 7.48 5.58
C ILE A 175 0.45 6.62 6.43
N LEU A 176 -0.85 6.86 6.31
CA LEU A 176 -1.87 6.17 7.09
C LEU A 176 -2.46 4.99 6.29
N CYS A 177 -2.15 3.77 6.73
CA CYS A 177 -2.66 2.51 6.18
C CYS A 177 -3.54 1.78 7.20
N ILE A 178 -4.40 2.51 7.91
CA ILE A 178 -5.09 2.06 9.14
C ILE A 178 -6.44 1.37 8.90
N GLY A 179 -6.91 1.31 7.66
CA GLY A 179 -8.25 0.80 7.36
C GLY A 179 -9.38 1.68 7.90
N GLY A 180 -10.60 1.45 7.43
CA GLY A 180 -11.76 2.32 7.70
C GLY A 180 -12.34 2.24 9.12
N GLN A 181 -11.96 1.25 9.94
CA GLN A 181 -12.48 1.06 11.30
C GLN A 181 -11.57 1.61 12.40
N SER A 182 -10.49 2.29 12.04
CA SER A 182 -9.57 2.82 13.04
C SER A 182 -10.15 4.04 13.76
N LYS A 183 -10.10 4.04 15.10
CA LYS A 183 -10.48 5.20 15.91
C LYS A 183 -9.66 6.45 15.56
N ILE A 184 -8.39 6.26 15.17
CA ILE A 184 -7.50 7.35 14.74
C ILE A 184 -8.04 8.04 13.49
N TYR A 185 -8.65 7.30 12.55
CA TYR A 185 -9.23 7.86 11.35
C TYR A 185 -10.26 8.94 11.65
N ASN A 186 -11.14 8.71 12.63
CA ASN A 186 -12.18 9.66 13.03
C ASN A 186 -11.60 10.93 13.66
N ASN A 187 -10.43 10.84 14.31
CA ASN A 187 -9.76 11.98 14.94
C ASN A 187 -8.98 12.84 13.95
N ILE A 188 -8.55 12.24 12.82
CA ILE A 188 -7.74 12.91 11.80
C ILE A 188 -8.61 13.58 10.74
N THR A 189 -9.64 12.88 10.31
CA THR A 189 -10.56 13.37 9.29
C THR A 189 -11.66 14.22 9.96
N LYS A 190 -11.44 15.52 10.09
CA LYS A 190 -12.52 16.49 10.32
C LYS A 190 -13.52 16.54 9.16
N ILE A 191 -13.36 15.68 8.17
CA ILE A 191 -14.19 15.59 6.97
C ILE A 191 -15.47 14.82 7.34
N ARG A 192 -16.61 15.44 7.12
CA ARG A 192 -17.92 14.76 7.19
C ARG A 192 -17.91 13.59 6.21
N SER A 193 -17.77 12.37 6.71
CA SER A 193 -17.96 11.18 5.89
C SER A 193 -19.45 10.85 5.80
N ILE A 194 -19.96 10.72 4.57
CA ILE A 194 -21.30 10.17 4.35
C ILE A 194 -21.15 8.65 4.48
N LYS A 195 -21.82 8.06 5.48
CA LYS A 195 -21.86 6.60 5.66
C LYS A 195 -23.24 6.12 5.22
N LYS A 196 -23.29 5.22 4.26
CA LYS A 196 -24.48 4.47 3.89
C LYS A 196 -24.27 3.02 4.28
N ASP A 197 -25.10 2.50 5.15
CA ASP A 197 -25.13 1.09 5.50
C ASP A 197 -26.09 0.38 4.55
N TYR A 198 -25.57 -0.53 3.76
CA TYR A 198 -26.38 -1.32 2.80
C TYR A 198 -27.01 -2.54 3.46
N LYS A 199 -26.66 -2.86 4.72
CA LYS A 199 -27.09 -4.06 5.45
C LYS A 199 -26.82 -5.37 4.71
N GLU A 200 -25.77 -5.38 3.89
CA GLU A 200 -25.33 -6.51 3.10
C GLU A 200 -24.02 -7.07 3.65
N ILE A 201 -23.84 -8.36 3.50
CA ILE A 201 -22.64 -9.08 3.94
C ILE A 201 -22.03 -9.80 2.75
N ALA A 202 -20.75 -9.57 2.49
CA ALA A 202 -19.99 -10.34 1.53
C ALA A 202 -19.42 -11.60 2.21
N ILE A 203 -19.72 -12.77 1.63
CA ILE A 203 -19.21 -14.07 2.10
C ILE A 203 -18.16 -14.53 1.10
N THR A 204 -16.97 -14.86 1.59
CA THR A 204 -15.91 -15.46 0.78
C THR A 204 -15.52 -16.81 1.35
N GLY A 205 -15.15 -17.75 0.50
CA GLY A 205 -14.78 -19.09 0.92
C GLY A 205 -13.94 -19.81 -0.13
N TYR A 206 -13.45 -20.98 0.25
CA TYR A 206 -12.78 -21.91 -0.67
C TYR A 206 -13.77 -23.01 -1.05
N VAL A 207 -13.90 -23.24 -2.35
CA VAL A 207 -14.61 -24.39 -2.89
C VAL A 207 -13.55 -25.45 -3.23
N LYS A 208 -13.75 -26.68 -2.71
CA LYS A 208 -12.92 -27.85 -3.03
C LYS A 208 -13.47 -28.55 -4.27
#